data_0fa345f48036436d75a3966291f4c404
#
_entry.id   0fa345f48036436d75a3966291f4c404
#
_cell.length_a   1.000
_cell.length_b   1.000
_cell.length_c   1.000
_cell.angle_alpha   90.00
_cell.angle_beta   90.00
_cell.angle_gamma   90.00
#
_symmetry.space_group_name_H-M   'P 1'
#
loop_
_entity.id
_entity.type
_entity.pdbx_description
1 polymer ?
#
loop_
_entity_poly.entity_id
_entity_poly.type
_entity_poly.pdbx_seq_one_letter_code
_entity_poly.pdbx_strand_id
1 'polypeptide(L)' 'MILLLPDGVEMEVPIEYMVVKDSVFIPTLKPVELRSMLRRIARELEFAVEMRNTVEDGYMGVMVWRVQ' A
#
# COMPACT_ATOMS: atom_id res chain seq x y z
N MET A 1 -9.72 -4.50 -1.51
CA MET A 1 -10.58 -3.38 -1.02
C MET A 1 -10.38 -2.14 -1.87
N ILE A 2 -11.38 -1.32 -1.97
CA ILE A 2 -11.25 -0.05 -2.69
C ILE A 2 -10.67 0.98 -1.73
N LEU A 3 -9.56 1.59 -2.11
CA LEU A 3 -8.90 2.63 -1.32
C LEU A 3 -9.09 3.98 -2.01
N LEU A 4 -9.44 5.00 -1.22
CA LEU A 4 -9.34 6.38 -1.66
C LEU A 4 -7.93 6.85 -1.33
N LEU A 5 -7.10 6.96 -2.34
CA LEU A 5 -5.70 7.35 -2.16
C LEU A 5 -5.59 8.82 -1.80
N PRO A 6 -4.50 9.24 -1.14
CA PRO A 6 -4.29 10.65 -0.79
C PRO A 6 -4.34 11.60 -1.99
N ASP A 7 -4.07 11.09 -3.19
CA ASP A 7 -4.14 11.84 -4.46
C ASP A 7 -5.59 12.11 -4.92
N GLY A 8 -6.58 11.53 -4.24
CA GLY A 8 -7.98 11.65 -4.62
C GLY A 8 -8.46 10.59 -5.62
N VAL A 9 -7.61 9.62 -5.94
CA VAL A 9 -7.93 8.54 -6.87
C VAL A 9 -8.42 7.32 -6.08
N GLU A 10 -9.51 6.70 -6.54
CA GLU A 10 -9.93 5.41 -6.00
C GLU A 10 -9.21 4.28 -6.75
N MET A 11 -8.77 3.28 -6.01
CA MET A 11 -8.06 2.15 -6.58
C MET A 11 -8.44 0.87 -5.85
N GLU A 12 -8.70 -0.20 -6.60
CA GLU A 12 -8.88 -1.53 -6.02
C GLU A 12 -7.50 -2.11 -5.69
N VAL A 13 -7.27 -2.40 -4.42
CA VAL A 13 -6.02 -2.98 -3.94
C VAL A 13 -6.36 -4.22 -3.11
N PRO A 14 -5.87 -5.41 -3.47
CA PRO A 14 -6.25 -6.66 -2.79
C PRO A 14 -5.47 -6.86 -1.48
N ILE A 15 -5.43 -5.82 -0.64
CA ILE A 15 -4.59 -5.85 0.56
C ILE A 15 -5.09 -6.89 1.59
N GLU A 16 -6.41 -7.06 1.68
CA GLU A 16 -7.00 -8.03 2.61
C GLU A 16 -6.73 -9.48 2.23
N TYR A 17 -6.35 -9.72 0.98
CA TYR A 17 -6.05 -11.06 0.46
C TYR A 17 -4.56 -11.37 0.40
N MET A 18 -3.71 -10.44 0.79
CA MET A 18 -2.27 -10.66 0.77
C MET A 18 -1.89 -11.74 1.77
N VAL A 19 -1.08 -12.70 1.33
CA VAL A 19 -0.45 -13.66 2.22
C VAL A 19 0.98 -13.20 2.52
N VAL A 20 1.60 -13.82 3.52
CA VAL A 20 2.99 -13.49 3.88
C VAL A 20 3.89 -13.64 2.64
N LYS A 21 4.76 -12.65 2.42
CA LYS A 21 5.66 -12.49 1.27
C LYS A 21 5.02 -11.90 0.02
N ASP A 22 3.71 -11.74 -0.03
CA ASP A 22 3.08 -11.01 -1.13
C ASP A 22 3.49 -9.54 -1.09
N SER A 23 3.51 -8.92 -2.26
CA SER A 23 3.76 -7.49 -2.38
C SER A 23 2.79 -6.88 -3.38
N VAL A 24 2.56 -5.59 -3.23
CA VAL A 24 1.76 -4.80 -4.16
C VAL A 24 2.38 -3.41 -4.28
N PHE A 25 2.38 -2.88 -5.50
CA PHE A 25 2.80 -1.51 -5.75
C PHE A 25 1.59 -0.61 -5.92
N ILE A 26 1.57 0.51 -5.20
CA ILE A 26 0.49 1.48 -5.26
C ILE A 26 1.08 2.82 -5.71
N PRO A 27 0.75 3.28 -6.93
CA PRO A 27 1.24 4.56 -7.41
C PRO A 27 0.63 5.72 -6.63
N THR A 28 1.44 6.69 -6.26
CA THR A 28 0.99 7.90 -5.58
C THR A 28 2.05 8.98 -5.68
N LEU A 29 1.61 10.23 -5.69
CA LEU A 29 2.49 11.39 -5.54
C LEU A 29 2.61 11.82 -4.07
N LYS A 30 1.92 11.13 -3.15
CA LYS A 30 1.91 11.45 -1.72
C LYS A 30 2.26 10.21 -0.91
N PRO A 31 3.51 9.72 -1.01
CA PRO A 31 3.89 8.46 -0.38
C PRO A 31 3.83 8.47 1.15
N VAL A 32 4.11 9.61 1.79
CA VAL A 32 4.06 9.70 3.26
C VAL A 32 2.64 9.48 3.76
N GLU A 33 1.68 10.15 3.15
CA GLU A 33 0.27 10.04 3.51
C GLU A 33 -0.26 8.65 3.21
N LEU A 34 0.14 8.07 2.08
CA LEU A 34 -0.27 6.71 1.71
C LEU A 34 0.28 5.69 2.70
N ARG A 35 1.56 5.78 3.07
CA ARG A 35 2.15 4.85 4.04
C ARG A 35 1.44 4.92 5.38
N SER A 36 1.09 6.11 5.82
CA SER A 36 0.35 6.30 7.07
C SER A 36 -1.02 5.62 7.02
N MET A 37 -1.72 5.79 5.89
CA MET A 37 -3.02 5.14 5.68
C MET A 37 -2.89 3.61 5.67
N LEU A 38 -1.87 3.09 4.97
CA LEU A 38 -1.65 1.65 4.86
C LEU A 38 -1.27 1.02 6.20
N ARG A 39 -0.51 1.72 7.04
CA ARG A 39 -0.19 1.23 8.39
C ARG A 39 -1.45 1.06 9.22
N ARG A 40 -2.38 2.00 9.12
CA ARG A 40 -3.65 1.92 9.83
C ARG A 40 -4.47 0.73 9.34
N ILE A 41 -4.56 0.55 8.02
CA ILE A 41 -5.29 -0.58 7.43
C ILE A 41 -4.67 -1.90 7.85
N ALA A 42 -3.35 -2.02 7.78
CA ALA A 42 -2.64 -3.23 8.18
C ALA A 42 -2.90 -3.57 9.64
N ARG A 43 -2.93 -2.56 10.50
CA ARG A 43 -3.22 -2.75 11.93
C ARG A 43 -4.64 -3.29 12.12
N GLU A 44 -5.61 -2.76 11.38
CA GLU A 44 -7.00 -3.23 11.45
C GLU A 44 -7.14 -4.67 10.95
N LEU A 45 -6.34 -5.05 9.95
CA LEU A 45 -6.31 -6.42 9.43
C LEU A 45 -5.41 -7.35 10.24
N GLU A 46 -4.74 -6.83 11.25
CA GLU A 46 -3.77 -7.56 12.07
C GLU A 46 -2.60 -8.13 11.24
N PHE A 47 -2.19 -7.38 10.22
CA PHE A 47 -1.04 -7.70 9.38
C PHE A 47 0.17 -6.89 9.83
N ALA A 48 1.36 -7.49 9.69
CA ALA A 48 2.60 -6.73 9.73
C ALA A 48 3.06 -6.52 8.29
N VAL A 49 3.41 -5.30 7.95
CA VAL A 49 3.83 -4.92 6.59
C VAL A 49 5.12 -4.13 6.63
N GLU A 50 5.91 -4.27 5.57
CA GLU A 50 7.02 -3.37 5.28
C GLU A 50 6.66 -2.57 4.05
N MET A 51 7.13 -1.32 4.00
CA MET A 51 6.83 -0.42 2.90
C MET A 51 8.08 0.33 2.47
N ARG A 52 8.14 0.62 1.18
CA ARG A 52 9.24 1.38 0.59
C ARG A 52 8.71 2.30 -0.49
N ASN A 53 9.19 3.55 -0.51
CA ASN A 53 8.97 4.42 -1.64
C ASN A 53 9.79 3.89 -2.81
N THR A 54 9.19 3.78 -3.99
CA THR A 54 9.88 3.26 -5.16
C THR A 54 9.27 3.83 -6.43
N VAL A 55 9.94 3.58 -7.55
CA VAL A 55 9.46 3.94 -8.89
C VAL A 55 9.34 2.65 -9.69
N GLU A 56 8.15 2.40 -10.25
CA GLU A 56 7.86 1.25 -11.09
C GLU A 56 7.29 1.75 -12.41
N ASP A 57 7.90 1.34 -13.53
CA ASP A 57 7.46 1.74 -14.88
C ASP A 57 7.30 3.26 -15.02
N GLY A 58 8.17 4.03 -14.38
CA GLY A 58 8.14 5.48 -14.43
C GLY A 58 7.16 6.13 -13.46
N TYR A 59 6.41 5.36 -12.68
CA TYR A 59 5.47 5.87 -11.69
C TYR A 59 6.07 5.80 -10.29
N MET A 60 6.02 6.92 -9.58
CA MET A 60 6.38 6.98 -8.17
C MET A 60 5.25 6.37 -7.33
N GLY A 61 5.60 5.67 -6.26
CA GLY A 61 4.60 5.09 -5.38
C GLY A 61 5.23 4.37 -4.20
N VAL A 62 4.44 3.50 -3.60
CA VAL A 62 4.82 2.72 -2.43
C VAL A 62 4.69 1.24 -2.74
N MET A 63 5.75 0.49 -2.51
CA MET A 63 5.72 -0.96 -2.52
C MET A 63 5.44 -1.44 -1.11
N VAL A 64 4.48 -2.34 -0.96
CA VAL A 64 4.02 -2.88 0.33
C VAL A 64 4.22 -4.38 0.31
N TRP A 65 4.88 -4.92 1.35
CA TRP A 65 5.04 -6.37 1.55
C TRP A 65 4.34 -6.78 2.83
N ARG A 66 3.61 -7.88 2.79
CA ARG A 66 3.13 -8.49 4.02
C ARG A 66 4.24 -9.38 4.58
N VAL A 67 4.67 -9.11 5.81
CA VAL A 67 5.77 -9.84 6.45
C VAL A 67 5.29 -10.75 7.60
N GLN A 68 4.05 -10.54 8.02
CA GLN A 68 3.50 -11.39 9.09
C GLN A 68 1.98 -11.43 9.04
#